data_a47a93513eb23b9c43cdb35b4c9f04a8
#
_entry.id   a47a93513eb23b9c43cdb35b4c9f04a8
#
_cell.length_a   1.000
_cell.length_b   1.000
_cell.length_c   1.000
_cell.angle_alpha   90.00
_cell.angle_beta   90.00
_cell.angle_gamma   90.00
#
_symmetry.space_group_name_H-M   'P 1'
#
loop_
_entity.id
_entity.type
_entity.pdbx_description
1 polymer ?
#
loop_
_entity_poly.entity_id
_entity_poly.type
_entity_poly.pdbx_seq_one_letter_code
_entity_poly.pdbx_strand_id
1 'polypeptide(L)'
;MSEPVEIYKEAIRQAAANALTAAVNMLKEKECIGQILSLTVYVNAEEGYTAHARLANLASEYLYEELGEAGIGSRVAVGVASLPGDAPVEIRLVALGEQTGK
;
A
#
# COMPACT_ATOMS: atom_id res chain seq x y z
N MET A 1 -12.83 -8.75 6.09
CA MET A 1 -12.00 -9.93 5.97
C MET A 1 -12.18 -10.85 7.17
N SER A 2 -12.27 -12.12 6.94
CA SER A 2 -12.41 -13.13 7.99
C SER A 2 -11.52 -14.33 7.75
N GLU A 3 -10.93 -14.43 6.55
CA GLU A 3 -10.12 -15.55 6.13
C GLU A 3 -8.66 -15.38 6.55
N PRO A 4 -7.83 -16.44 6.50
CA PRO A 4 -6.40 -16.33 6.75
C PRO A 4 -5.72 -15.31 5.85
N VAL A 5 -4.68 -14.68 6.36
CA VAL A 5 -3.95 -13.61 5.66
C VAL A 5 -3.48 -14.03 4.27
N GLU A 6 -3.05 -15.27 4.12
CA GLU A 6 -2.50 -15.78 2.87
C GLU A 6 -3.48 -15.70 1.70
N ILE A 7 -4.77 -15.79 1.98
CA ILE A 7 -5.82 -15.73 0.94
C ILE A 7 -5.87 -14.35 0.31
N TYR A 8 -5.50 -13.32 1.06
CA TYR A 8 -5.59 -11.94 0.58
C TYR A 8 -4.29 -11.42 -0.01
N LYS A 9 -3.23 -12.21 -0.02
CA LYS A 9 -1.90 -11.76 -0.44
C LYS A 9 -1.90 -11.12 -1.83
N GLU A 10 -2.50 -11.78 -2.82
CA GLU A 10 -2.50 -11.24 -4.18
C GLU A 10 -3.29 -9.94 -4.27
N ALA A 11 -4.45 -9.87 -3.60
CA ALA A 11 -5.28 -8.67 -3.63
C ALA A 11 -4.54 -7.48 -3.03
N ILE A 12 -3.81 -7.70 -1.93
CA ILE A 12 -3.07 -6.64 -1.26
C ILE A 12 -1.88 -6.20 -2.10
N ARG A 13 -1.14 -7.13 -2.66
CA ARG A 13 -0.01 -6.81 -3.53
C ARG A 13 -0.48 -6.07 -4.79
N GLN A 14 -1.61 -6.47 -5.36
CA GLN A 14 -2.18 -5.77 -6.50
C GLN A 14 -2.62 -4.35 -6.14
N ALA A 15 -3.24 -4.18 -4.98
CA ALA A 15 -3.64 -2.85 -4.52
C ALA A 15 -2.41 -1.94 -4.30
N ALA A 16 -1.33 -2.50 -3.73
CA ALA A 16 -0.08 -1.77 -3.55
C ALA A 16 0.55 -1.41 -4.89
N ALA A 17 0.53 -2.34 -5.85
CA ALA A 17 1.05 -2.09 -7.19
C ALA A 17 0.25 -0.99 -7.89
N ASN A 18 -1.06 -1.01 -7.76
CA ASN A 18 -1.92 0.01 -8.35
C ASN A 18 -1.66 1.39 -7.73
N ALA A 19 -1.47 1.44 -6.41
CA ALA A 19 -1.17 2.70 -5.72
C ALA A 19 0.19 3.25 -6.16
N LEU A 20 1.20 2.38 -6.29
CA LEU A 20 2.52 2.79 -6.75
C LEU A 20 2.47 3.27 -8.20
N THR A 21 1.75 2.57 -9.05
CA THR A 21 1.58 2.98 -10.46
C THR A 21 0.92 4.36 -10.55
N ALA A 22 -0.12 4.60 -9.74
CA ALA A 22 -0.77 5.90 -9.71
C ALA A 22 0.20 7.00 -9.28
N ALA A 23 1.03 6.73 -8.27
CA ALA A 23 2.04 7.69 -7.82
C ALA A 23 3.08 7.97 -8.91
N VAL A 24 3.57 6.92 -9.57
CA VAL A 24 4.54 7.05 -10.67
C VAL A 24 3.95 7.88 -11.81
N ASN A 25 2.67 7.66 -12.12
CA ASN A 25 2.01 8.40 -13.20
C ASN A 25 1.84 9.89 -12.90
N MET A 26 1.98 10.30 -11.64
CA MET A 26 1.93 11.71 -11.26
C MET A 26 3.30 12.39 -11.35
N LEU A 27 4.36 11.63 -11.55
CA LEU A 27 5.70 12.18 -11.64
C LEU A 27 5.88 12.98 -12.93
N LYS A 28 6.69 14.00 -12.85
CA LYS A 28 7.08 14.80 -14.00
C LYS A 28 8.28 14.15 -14.68
N GLU A 29 8.60 14.60 -15.88
CA GLU A 29 9.77 14.14 -16.59
C GLU A 29 11.02 14.29 -15.72
N LYS A 30 11.85 13.26 -15.70
CA LYS A 30 13.08 13.23 -14.92
C LYS A 30 12.85 13.22 -13.41
N GLU A 31 11.70 12.69 -12.98
CA GLU A 31 11.44 12.45 -11.58
C GLU A 31 11.30 10.96 -11.31
N CYS A 32 11.60 10.57 -10.11
CA CYS A 32 11.36 9.21 -9.62
C CYS A 32 10.77 9.29 -8.21
N ILE A 33 10.32 8.15 -7.70
CA ILE A 33 9.90 8.07 -6.30
C ILE A 33 11.16 8.12 -5.44
N GLY A 34 11.35 9.22 -4.71
CA GLY A 34 12.49 9.37 -3.81
C GLY A 34 12.28 8.72 -2.46
N GLN A 35 11.05 8.73 -1.98
CA GLN A 35 10.73 8.17 -0.67
C GLN A 35 9.21 7.99 -0.53
N ILE A 36 8.80 6.86 0.02
CA ILE A 36 7.43 6.69 0.49
C ILE A 36 7.35 7.32 1.87
N LEU A 37 6.51 8.31 2.04
CA LEU A 37 6.36 9.02 3.30
C LEU A 37 5.35 8.35 4.21
N SER A 38 4.24 7.88 3.66
CA SER A 38 3.26 7.14 4.45
C SER A 38 2.48 6.16 3.59
N LEU A 39 2.10 5.07 4.23
CA LEU A 39 1.29 4.01 3.66
C LEU A 39 0.13 3.75 4.61
N THR A 40 -1.10 3.92 4.14
CA THR A 40 -2.27 3.56 4.91
C THR A 40 -2.99 2.42 4.20
N VAL A 41 -3.22 1.35 4.93
CA VAL A 41 -3.90 0.17 4.40
C VAL A 41 -5.26 0.07 5.09
N TYR A 42 -6.33 0.29 4.33
CA TYR A 42 -7.69 0.14 4.82
C TYR A 42 -8.17 -1.26 4.51
N VAL A 43 -8.59 -1.96 5.54
CA VAL A 43 -8.99 -3.37 5.44
C VAL A 43 -10.48 -3.48 5.68
N ASN A 44 -11.21 -4.03 4.72
CA ASN A 44 -12.63 -4.31 4.87
C ASN A 44 -12.75 -5.57 5.74
N ALA A 45 -12.91 -5.37 7.04
CA ALA A 45 -12.78 -6.44 8.02
C ALA A 45 -14.08 -6.63 8.81
N GLU A 46 -14.37 -7.89 9.14
CA GLU A 46 -15.46 -8.20 10.05
C GLU A 46 -15.10 -7.74 11.46
N GLU A 47 -16.13 -7.49 12.26
CA GLU A 47 -15.94 -7.17 13.67
C GLU A 47 -15.12 -8.28 14.34
N GLY A 48 -14.12 -7.88 15.11
CA GLY A 48 -13.25 -8.84 15.80
C GLY A 48 -12.05 -9.32 15.00
N TYR A 49 -11.95 -9.00 13.71
CA TYR A 49 -10.78 -9.35 12.93
C TYR A 49 -9.56 -8.56 13.42
N THR A 50 -8.43 -9.21 13.62
CA THR A 50 -7.27 -8.60 14.28
C THR A 50 -5.96 -8.66 13.48
N ALA A 51 -5.99 -9.18 12.24
CA ALA A 51 -4.76 -9.39 11.47
C ALA A 51 -4.39 -8.20 10.56
N HIS A 52 -4.88 -6.98 10.85
CA HIS A 52 -4.64 -5.80 10.03
C HIS A 52 -3.15 -5.53 9.78
N ALA A 53 -2.33 -5.60 10.83
CA ALA A 53 -0.91 -5.34 10.71
C ALA A 53 -0.21 -6.36 9.80
N ARG A 54 -0.62 -7.62 9.89
CA ARG A 54 -0.05 -8.67 9.04
C ARG A 54 -0.42 -8.46 7.58
N LEU A 55 -1.64 -8.02 7.32
CA LEU A 55 -2.08 -7.67 5.96
C LEU A 55 -1.29 -6.47 5.43
N ALA A 56 -1.10 -5.46 6.27
CA ALA A 56 -0.33 -4.29 5.88
C ALA A 56 1.14 -4.62 5.61
N ASN A 57 1.69 -5.62 6.30
CA ASN A 57 3.05 -6.09 6.04
C ASN A 57 3.22 -6.55 4.58
N LEU A 58 2.20 -7.17 4.01
CA LEU A 58 2.26 -7.62 2.62
C LEU A 58 2.40 -6.45 1.65
N ALA A 59 1.72 -5.34 1.92
CA ALA A 59 1.87 -4.13 1.12
C ALA A 59 3.26 -3.50 1.30
N SER A 60 3.75 -3.45 2.54
CA SER A 60 5.07 -2.91 2.85
C SER A 60 6.17 -3.72 2.18
N GLU A 61 6.06 -5.04 2.19
CA GLU A 61 7.01 -5.93 1.54
C GLU A 61 7.05 -5.68 0.03
N TYR A 62 5.88 -5.49 -0.58
CA TYR A 62 5.82 -5.18 -2.01
C TYR A 62 6.57 -3.89 -2.33
N LEU A 63 6.34 -2.84 -1.55
CA LEU A 63 7.00 -1.56 -1.78
C LEU A 63 8.51 -1.67 -1.58
N TYR A 64 8.93 -2.45 -0.60
CA TYR A 64 10.35 -2.68 -0.38
C TYR A 64 10.99 -3.45 -1.54
N GLU A 65 10.30 -4.46 -2.07
CA GLU A 65 10.79 -5.21 -3.24
C GLU A 65 10.97 -4.30 -4.44
N GLU A 66 10.06 -3.33 -4.63
CA GLU A 66 10.09 -2.46 -5.81
C GLU A 66 11.01 -1.25 -5.64
N LEU A 67 11.12 -0.70 -4.46
CA LEU A 67 11.79 0.57 -4.21
C LEU A 67 12.99 0.49 -3.26
N GLY A 68 13.23 -0.67 -2.68
CA GLY A 68 14.26 -0.79 -1.66
C GLY A 68 13.94 0.06 -0.43
N GLU A 69 14.93 0.68 0.16
CA GLU A 69 14.74 1.48 1.37
C GLU A 69 13.82 2.68 1.14
N ALA A 70 13.76 3.20 -0.08
CA ALA A 70 12.83 4.29 -0.42
C ALA A 70 11.37 3.88 -0.24
N GLY A 71 11.07 2.59 -0.23
CA GLY A 71 9.73 2.07 0.00
C GLY A 71 9.34 1.99 1.46
N ILE A 72 10.24 2.30 2.38
CA ILE A 72 9.99 2.21 3.83
C ILE A 72 9.59 3.57 4.37
N GLY A 73 8.36 3.69 4.83
CA GLY A 73 7.84 4.92 5.43
C GLY A 73 6.95 4.58 6.62
N SER A 74 6.25 5.57 7.14
CA SER A 74 5.29 5.30 8.20
C SER A 74 4.13 4.47 7.64
N ARG A 75 3.57 3.59 8.45
CA ARG A 75 2.52 2.69 8.01
C ARG A 75 1.41 2.60 9.06
N VAL A 76 0.18 2.70 8.59
CA VAL A 76 -1.00 2.54 9.42
C VAL A 76 -1.91 1.50 8.79
N ALA A 77 -2.42 0.59 9.59
CA ALA A 77 -3.40 -0.40 9.16
C ALA A 77 -4.72 -0.11 9.90
N VAL A 78 -5.79 0.06 9.14
CA VAL A 78 -7.09 0.47 9.69
C VAL A 78 -8.19 -0.48 9.20
N GLY A 79 -8.95 -1.03 10.13
CA GLY A 79 -10.14 -1.79 9.79
C GLY A 79 -11.30 -0.85 9.53
N VAL A 80 -12.07 -1.11 8.48
CA VAL A 80 -13.27 -0.35 8.14
C VAL A 80 -14.44 -1.30 7.90
N ALA A 81 -15.65 -0.79 8.07
CA ALA A 81 -16.86 -1.61 7.91
C ALA A 81 -17.19 -1.92 6.45
N SER A 82 -16.78 -1.05 5.53
CA SER A 82 -17.03 -1.26 4.10
C SER A 82 -16.05 -0.41 3.28
N LEU A 83 -15.85 -0.83 2.05
CA LEU A 83 -15.06 -0.09 1.06
C LEU A 83 -15.86 -0.02 -0.25
N PRO A 84 -15.62 1.00 -1.07
CA PRO A 84 -16.29 1.12 -2.37
C PRO A 84 -16.12 -0.14 -3.22
N GLY A 85 -17.19 -0.56 -3.89
CA GLY A 85 -17.17 -1.75 -4.72
C GLY A 85 -16.95 -3.05 -3.95
N ASP A 86 -17.19 -3.01 -2.63
CA ASP A 86 -16.95 -4.16 -1.76
C ASP A 86 -15.51 -4.67 -1.84
N ALA A 87 -14.57 -3.76 -2.08
CA ALA A 87 -13.16 -4.11 -2.17
C ALA A 87 -12.67 -4.67 -0.82
N PRO A 88 -11.76 -5.67 -0.83
CA PRO A 88 -11.24 -6.21 0.42
C PRO A 88 -10.22 -5.29 1.07
N VAL A 89 -9.53 -4.47 0.27
CA VAL A 89 -8.48 -3.58 0.75
C VAL A 89 -8.42 -2.32 -0.10
N GLU A 90 -8.03 -1.21 0.50
CA GLU A 90 -7.77 0.02 -0.21
C GLU A 90 -6.49 0.63 0.36
N ILE A 91 -5.64 1.15 -0.49
CA ILE A 91 -4.34 1.68 -0.09
C ILE A 91 -4.23 3.16 -0.42
N ARG A 92 -3.79 3.93 0.56
CA ARG A 92 -3.45 5.34 0.38
C ARG A 92 -1.94 5.46 0.53
N LEU A 93 -1.31 6.06 -0.46
CA LEU A 93 0.13 6.20 -0.51
C LEU A 93 0.50 7.67 -0.64
N VAL A 94 1.42 8.13 0.18
CA VAL A 94 1.99 9.47 0.06
C VAL A 94 3.48 9.31 -0.23
N ALA A 95 3.92 9.87 -1.33
CA ALA A 95 5.29 9.71 -1.77
C ALA A 95 5.90 11.06 -2.13
N LEU A 96 7.21 11.15 -2.01
CA LEU A 96 7.99 12.31 -2.41
C LEU A 96 8.64 12.02 -3.76
N GLY A 97 8.38 12.90 -4.74
CA GLY A 97 9.07 12.85 -6.03
C GLY A 97 10.45 13.47 -5.90
N GLU A 98 11.39 12.94 -6.63
CA GLU A 98 12.76 13.39 -6.58
C GLU A 98 13.33 13.50 -7.99
N GLN A 99 14.13 14.53 -8.24
CA GLN A 99 14.80 14.71 -9.52
C GLN A 99 15.81 13.59 -9.75
N THR A 100 15.78 12.99 -10.93
CA THR A 100 16.70 11.92 -11.27
C THR A 100 18.06 12.44 -11.74
N GLY A 101 18.30 13.67 -11.53
CA GLY A 101 19.62 14.18 -11.77
C GLY A 101 19.74 14.98 -13.06
N LYS A 102 20.80 14.99 -13.57
CA LYS A 102 21.52 15.91 -14.40
C LYS A 102 21.12 15.92 -15.82
#